data_69107abdfd4610123335ffdeffcdbef5
#
_entry.id   69107abdfd4610123335ffdeffcdbef5
#
_cell.length_a   1.000
_cell.length_b   1.000
_cell.length_c   1.000
_cell.angle_alpha   90.00
_cell.angle_beta   90.00
_cell.angle_gamma   90.00
#
_symmetry.space_group_name_H-M   'P 1'
#
loop_
_entity.id
_entity.type
_entity.pdbx_description
1 polymer ?
#
loop_
_entity_poly.entity_id
_entity_poly.type
_entity_poly.pdbx_seq_one_letter_code
_entity_poly.pdbx_strand_id
1 'polypeptide(L)'
;MISFLCFGCVSGNRNMEVVSDEVIKLPKWISDQGRLELFPDSTFISQLAYGNSAEQAKAKAASNISEYIKSSITSSVTSNYFYKEKEAEFSEERSLTENIKITTENDLYKIEYTNPYYYEDLGQYVCVAFINRNEAFNFVKQKLEIGKIEFPLAYSKAMSNESLLDKIIGIKKAQDILKGFYEVYDFARAINPEKCKVYEEIDFLANDSIIKLREFCSDVLIKIEGVGDANLLQQSGVITELANQFANLGFIVGNSAKFNCIALVEVKSFIKKTPSTYETYPELYIKIVENGIEKISYSKKLTKIAGFDEETVVRRTNIALTNEIKTSFLSDCF
;
A
#
# COMPACT_ATOMS: atom_id res chain seq x y z
N MET A 1 -60.13 -44.74 -86.04
CA MET A 1 -59.62 -45.48 -84.89
C MET A 1 -58.70 -44.51 -84.18
N ILE A 2 -59.21 -43.81 -83.16
CA ILE A 2 -58.54 -42.66 -82.50
C ILE A 2 -58.19 -43.13 -81.08
N SER A 3 -56.91 -43.08 -80.73
CA SER A 3 -56.41 -43.49 -79.42
C SER A 3 -56.21 -42.20 -78.61
N PHE A 4 -56.86 -42.06 -77.44
CA PHE A 4 -56.74 -41.01 -76.50
C PHE A 4 -55.66 -41.34 -75.44
N LEU A 5 -54.66 -40.58 -75.33
CA LEU A 5 -53.66 -40.60 -74.30
C LEU A 5 -54.05 -39.61 -73.19
N CYS A 6 -54.35 -40.13 -71.99
CA CYS A 6 -54.55 -39.30 -70.77
C CYS A 6 -53.19 -38.94 -70.14
N PHE A 7 -52.92 -37.68 -70.02
CA PHE A 7 -51.84 -37.16 -69.19
C PHE A 7 -52.33 -36.99 -67.75
N GLY A 8 -51.76 -37.78 -66.83
CA GLY A 8 -51.93 -37.57 -65.40
C GLY A 8 -51.07 -36.44 -64.84
N CYS A 9 -51.70 -35.40 -64.28
CA CYS A 9 -50.99 -34.38 -63.49
C CYS A 9 -50.61 -34.93 -62.12
N VAL A 10 -49.31 -35.04 -61.87
CA VAL A 10 -48.78 -35.30 -60.53
C VAL A 10 -48.65 -33.94 -59.85
N SER A 11 -49.55 -33.66 -58.89
CA SER A 11 -49.42 -32.50 -58.00
C SER A 11 -48.38 -32.82 -56.91
N GLY A 12 -47.18 -32.32 -57.08
CA GLY A 12 -46.15 -32.34 -56.04
C GLY A 12 -46.51 -31.42 -54.90
N ASN A 13 -46.89 -32.00 -53.79
CA ASN A 13 -47.05 -31.30 -52.50
C ASN A 13 -45.65 -30.93 -51.98
N ARG A 14 -45.19 -29.66 -52.25
CA ARG A 14 -44.02 -29.08 -51.61
C ARG A 14 -44.47 -28.72 -50.20
N ASN A 15 -44.13 -29.57 -49.24
CA ASN A 15 -44.07 -29.17 -47.84
C ASN A 15 -43.06 -28.01 -47.76
N MET A 16 -43.55 -26.77 -47.67
CA MET A 16 -42.75 -25.67 -47.14
C MET A 16 -42.49 -26.01 -45.67
N GLU A 17 -41.28 -26.47 -45.37
CA GLU A 17 -40.76 -26.36 -44.02
C GLU A 17 -40.79 -24.89 -43.63
N VAL A 18 -41.74 -24.54 -42.77
CA VAL A 18 -41.71 -23.30 -42.04
C VAL A 18 -40.47 -23.36 -41.16
N VAL A 19 -39.36 -22.80 -41.65
CA VAL A 19 -38.22 -22.49 -40.77
C VAL A 19 -38.81 -21.51 -39.78
N SER A 20 -39.07 -22.01 -38.56
CA SER A 20 -39.39 -21.15 -37.45
C SER A 20 -38.21 -20.21 -37.29
N ASP A 21 -38.38 -18.92 -37.60
CA ASP A 21 -37.50 -17.87 -37.17
C ASP A 21 -37.40 -17.99 -35.65
N GLU A 22 -36.39 -18.69 -35.17
CA GLU A 22 -35.99 -18.57 -33.78
C GLU A 22 -35.63 -17.11 -33.61
N VAL A 23 -36.54 -16.36 -33.04
CA VAL A 23 -36.30 -14.97 -32.63
C VAL A 23 -35.13 -15.08 -31.63
N ILE A 24 -33.94 -14.79 -32.11
CA ILE A 24 -32.71 -14.73 -31.29
C ILE A 24 -33.00 -13.69 -30.20
N LYS A 25 -33.44 -14.17 -29.03
CA LYS A 25 -33.69 -13.26 -27.90
C LYS A 25 -32.37 -12.74 -27.41
N LEU A 26 -32.16 -11.43 -27.61
CA LEU A 26 -31.02 -10.71 -27.03
C LEU A 26 -30.89 -11.02 -25.54
N PRO A 27 -29.70 -11.31 -25.03
CA PRO A 27 -29.47 -11.50 -23.60
C PRO A 27 -30.00 -10.30 -22.82
N LYS A 28 -30.77 -10.54 -21.77
CA LYS A 28 -31.39 -9.48 -20.94
C LYS A 28 -30.38 -8.44 -20.45
N TRP A 29 -29.17 -8.88 -20.11
CA TRP A 29 -28.12 -8.02 -19.56
C TRP A 29 -27.52 -7.01 -20.58
N ILE A 30 -27.88 -7.07 -21.86
CA ILE A 30 -27.45 -6.08 -22.86
C ILE A 30 -28.14 -4.73 -22.60
N SER A 31 -29.40 -4.74 -22.17
CA SER A 31 -30.09 -3.51 -21.78
C SER A 31 -29.72 -3.11 -20.34
N ASP A 32 -29.68 -1.80 -20.07
CA ASP A 32 -29.38 -1.29 -18.73
C ASP A 32 -30.37 -1.81 -17.68
N GLN A 33 -31.68 -1.80 -18.01
CA GLN A 33 -32.70 -2.32 -17.12
C GLN A 33 -32.52 -3.82 -16.85
N GLY A 34 -32.30 -4.63 -17.87
CA GLY A 34 -32.11 -6.07 -17.72
C GLY A 34 -30.79 -6.41 -17.00
N ARG A 35 -29.76 -5.56 -17.15
CA ARG A 35 -28.51 -5.70 -16.39
C ARG A 35 -28.75 -5.42 -14.91
N LEU A 36 -29.45 -4.34 -14.54
CA LEU A 36 -29.77 -4.02 -13.16
C LEU A 36 -30.70 -5.06 -12.50
N GLU A 37 -31.57 -5.71 -13.27
CA GLU A 37 -32.40 -6.81 -12.76
C GLU A 37 -31.55 -8.05 -12.41
N LEU A 38 -30.54 -8.37 -13.23
CA LEU A 38 -29.67 -9.54 -13.01
C LEU A 38 -28.50 -9.27 -12.06
N PHE A 39 -27.99 -8.04 -12.09
CA PHE A 39 -26.86 -7.57 -11.29
C PHE A 39 -27.22 -6.28 -10.54
N PRO A 40 -28.13 -6.35 -9.54
CA PRO A 40 -28.54 -5.17 -8.76
C PRO A 40 -27.33 -4.51 -8.11
N ASP A 41 -27.24 -3.18 -8.18
CA ASP A 41 -26.13 -2.37 -7.64
C ASP A 41 -25.92 -2.53 -6.12
N SER A 42 -26.97 -2.94 -5.40
CA SER A 42 -26.86 -3.26 -3.97
C SER A 42 -26.03 -4.53 -3.69
N THR A 43 -25.92 -5.43 -4.68
CA THR A 43 -25.26 -6.73 -4.54
C THR A 43 -24.02 -6.85 -5.44
N PHE A 44 -24.05 -6.21 -6.60
CA PHE A 44 -22.99 -6.32 -7.60
C PHE A 44 -22.43 -4.97 -8.01
N ILE A 45 -21.19 -4.98 -8.47
CA ILE A 45 -20.63 -3.98 -9.36
C ILE A 45 -20.58 -4.63 -10.73
N SER A 46 -21.27 -4.09 -11.72
CA SER A 46 -21.34 -4.68 -13.06
C SER A 46 -21.02 -3.62 -14.12
N GLN A 47 -20.23 -4.00 -15.13
CA GLN A 47 -19.83 -3.14 -16.23
C GLN A 47 -19.94 -3.89 -17.55
N LEU A 48 -20.59 -3.25 -18.54
CA LEU A 48 -20.73 -3.76 -19.88
C LEU A 48 -19.65 -3.15 -20.78
N ALA A 49 -19.12 -3.96 -21.71
CA ALA A 49 -18.21 -3.45 -22.73
C ALA A 49 -18.36 -4.19 -24.06
N TYR A 50 -17.94 -3.52 -25.12
CA TYR A 50 -17.92 -4.01 -26.48
C TYR A 50 -16.49 -4.21 -26.96
N GLY A 51 -16.26 -5.22 -27.81
CA GLY A 51 -14.95 -5.51 -28.39
C GLY A 51 -15.06 -6.22 -29.74
N ASN A 52 -13.99 -6.15 -30.51
CA ASN A 52 -13.92 -6.83 -31.82
C ASN A 52 -13.75 -8.36 -31.66
N SER A 53 -13.38 -8.83 -30.47
CA SER A 53 -13.38 -10.25 -30.10
C SER A 53 -13.98 -10.44 -28.70
N ALA A 54 -14.33 -11.68 -28.36
CA ALA A 54 -14.85 -12.06 -27.06
C ALA A 54 -13.86 -11.70 -25.91
N GLU A 55 -12.57 -11.95 -26.15
CA GLU A 55 -11.50 -11.64 -25.19
C GLU A 55 -11.35 -10.12 -24.99
N GLN A 56 -11.46 -9.35 -26.08
CA GLN A 56 -11.37 -7.89 -26.01
C GLN A 56 -12.57 -7.31 -25.26
N ALA A 57 -13.78 -7.83 -25.47
CA ALA A 57 -14.97 -7.41 -24.73
C ALA A 57 -14.82 -7.70 -23.23
N LYS A 58 -14.33 -8.88 -22.84
CA LYS A 58 -14.05 -9.24 -21.44
C LYS A 58 -13.00 -8.30 -20.82
N ALA A 59 -11.87 -8.10 -21.51
CA ALA A 59 -10.80 -7.24 -21.01
C ALA A 59 -11.25 -5.80 -20.77
N LYS A 60 -12.02 -5.23 -21.70
CA LYS A 60 -12.59 -3.89 -21.55
C LYS A 60 -13.61 -3.81 -20.41
N ALA A 61 -14.48 -4.83 -20.26
CA ALA A 61 -15.45 -4.87 -19.17
C ALA A 61 -14.75 -4.94 -17.80
N ALA A 62 -13.67 -5.70 -17.68
CA ALA A 62 -12.84 -5.74 -16.47
C ALA A 62 -12.14 -4.40 -16.20
N SER A 63 -11.62 -3.75 -17.24
CA SER A 63 -11.03 -2.40 -17.13
C SER A 63 -12.04 -1.39 -16.60
N ASN A 64 -13.28 -1.41 -17.11
CA ASN A 64 -14.35 -0.54 -16.65
C ASN A 64 -14.69 -0.76 -15.17
N ILE A 65 -14.66 -2.01 -14.67
CA ILE A 65 -14.81 -2.29 -13.23
C ILE A 65 -13.66 -1.65 -12.43
N SER A 66 -12.43 -1.81 -12.90
CA SER A 66 -11.26 -1.24 -12.22
C SER A 66 -11.34 0.29 -12.17
N GLU A 67 -11.77 0.93 -13.27
CA GLU A 67 -11.98 2.38 -13.32
C GLU A 67 -13.11 2.84 -12.39
N TYR A 68 -14.21 2.09 -12.31
CA TYR A 68 -15.30 2.36 -11.37
C TYR A 68 -14.81 2.34 -9.92
N ILE A 69 -14.06 1.30 -9.54
CA ILE A 69 -13.50 1.16 -8.18
C ILE A 69 -12.53 2.32 -7.91
N LYS A 70 -11.63 2.61 -8.85
CA LYS A 70 -10.67 3.71 -8.75
C LYS A 70 -11.36 5.06 -8.54
N SER A 71 -12.40 5.37 -9.34
CA SER A 71 -13.15 6.62 -9.20
C SER A 71 -13.90 6.68 -7.85
N SER A 72 -14.43 5.56 -7.38
CA SER A 72 -15.11 5.45 -6.09
C SER A 72 -14.13 5.67 -4.93
N ILE A 73 -12.91 5.13 -5.00
CA ILE A 73 -11.85 5.38 -4.02
C ILE A 73 -11.46 6.86 -4.05
N THR A 74 -11.20 7.43 -5.22
CA THR A 74 -10.78 8.83 -5.37
C THR A 74 -11.83 9.81 -4.85
N SER A 75 -13.11 9.54 -5.10
CA SER A 75 -14.21 10.39 -4.64
C SER A 75 -14.47 10.27 -3.14
N SER A 76 -14.07 9.17 -2.52
CA SER A 76 -14.27 8.87 -1.11
C SER A 76 -13.04 9.18 -0.25
N VAL A 77 -12.01 9.83 -0.81
CA VAL A 77 -10.78 10.15 -0.08
C VAL A 77 -11.11 10.93 1.18
N THR A 78 -11.29 10.22 2.26
CA THR A 78 -10.85 10.68 3.55
C THR A 78 -9.35 10.88 3.38
N SER A 79 -8.92 12.11 3.58
CA SER A 79 -7.51 12.49 3.57
C SER A 79 -6.80 11.60 4.59
N ASN A 80 -6.29 10.47 4.15
CA ASN A 80 -5.41 9.62 4.95
C ASN A 80 -4.12 10.41 5.13
N TYR A 81 -4.08 11.27 6.16
CA TYR A 81 -2.89 12.01 6.60
C TYR A 81 -1.71 11.08 6.81
N PHE A 82 -1.98 9.81 7.09
CA PHE A 82 -0.99 8.76 7.28
C PHE A 82 -0.10 8.52 6.05
N TYR A 83 -0.67 8.61 4.84
CA TYR A 83 0.09 8.48 3.60
C TYR A 83 0.76 9.79 3.21
N LYS A 84 0.15 10.94 3.49
CA LYS A 84 0.67 12.25 3.08
C LYS A 84 1.98 12.64 3.75
N GLU A 85 2.27 12.19 4.96
CA GLU A 85 3.53 12.54 5.65
C GLU A 85 4.74 11.72 5.19
N LYS A 86 4.55 10.47 4.76
CA LYS A 86 5.64 9.68 4.15
C LYS A 86 5.86 10.00 2.66
N GLU A 87 4.90 10.62 2.01
CA GLU A 87 4.86 10.85 0.56
C GLU A 87 5.20 12.29 0.13
N ALA A 88 5.70 13.14 0.99
CA ALA A 88 6.30 14.40 0.53
C ALA A 88 7.45 14.19 -0.49
N GLU A 89 7.95 12.95 -0.63
CA GLU A 89 8.94 12.55 -1.63
C GLU A 89 8.43 11.57 -2.71
N PHE A 90 7.19 11.03 -2.61
CA PHE A 90 6.62 10.10 -3.60
C PHE A 90 5.22 10.53 -4.02
N SER A 91 5.03 10.77 -5.31
CA SER A 91 3.80 11.27 -5.90
C SER A 91 2.55 10.47 -5.50
N GLU A 92 1.51 11.17 -5.01
CA GLU A 92 0.18 10.62 -4.63
C GLU A 92 -0.43 9.71 -5.71
N GLU A 93 -0.13 9.95 -6.98
CA GLU A 93 -0.60 9.13 -8.10
C GLU A 93 -0.01 7.73 -8.15
N ARG A 94 1.21 7.54 -7.63
CA ARG A 94 1.93 6.27 -7.72
C ARG A 94 1.46 5.26 -6.67
N SER A 95 1.21 5.69 -5.44
CA SER A 95 0.76 4.79 -4.37
C SER A 95 -0.70 4.34 -4.57
N LEU A 96 -1.58 5.25 -5.01
CA LEU A 96 -2.96 4.90 -5.35
C LEU A 96 -2.99 3.92 -6.54
N THR A 97 -2.16 4.16 -7.56
CA THR A 97 -2.06 3.31 -8.76
C THR A 97 -1.40 1.96 -8.43
N GLU A 98 -0.38 1.91 -7.57
CA GLU A 98 0.26 0.67 -7.14
C GLU A 98 -0.64 -0.15 -6.22
N ASN A 99 -1.35 0.46 -5.29
CA ASN A 99 -2.32 -0.24 -4.43
C ASN A 99 -3.50 -0.79 -5.23
N ILE A 100 -4.02 -0.02 -6.20
CA ILE A 100 -5.06 -0.50 -7.12
C ILE A 100 -4.50 -1.59 -8.04
N LYS A 101 -3.26 -1.46 -8.52
CA LYS A 101 -2.60 -2.44 -9.37
C LYS A 101 -2.32 -3.75 -8.63
N ILE A 102 -1.81 -3.69 -7.39
CA ILE A 102 -1.66 -4.85 -6.51
C ILE A 102 -3.03 -5.51 -6.26
N THR A 103 -4.08 -4.72 -6.19
CA THR A 103 -5.43 -5.19 -5.92
C THR A 103 -6.12 -5.75 -7.17
N THR A 104 -5.75 -5.32 -8.38
CA THR A 104 -6.33 -5.79 -9.65
C THR A 104 -5.51 -6.85 -10.38
N GLU A 105 -4.18 -6.92 -10.17
CA GLU A 105 -3.31 -7.91 -10.81
C GLU A 105 -3.24 -9.26 -10.07
N ASN A 106 -3.62 -9.30 -8.79
CA ASN A 106 -3.55 -10.53 -7.98
C ASN A 106 -4.92 -11.13 -7.74
N ASP A 107 -5.61 -11.76 -8.66
CA ASP A 107 -6.80 -12.62 -8.42
C ASP A 107 -7.72 -12.28 -7.20
N LEU A 108 -7.50 -11.10 -6.58
CA LEU A 108 -8.13 -10.64 -5.34
C LEU A 108 -9.62 -10.40 -5.50
N TYR A 109 -10.05 -10.18 -6.74
CA TYR A 109 -11.46 -10.02 -7.05
C TYR A 109 -11.80 -11.04 -8.10
N LYS A 110 -12.61 -12.02 -7.76
CA LYS A 110 -13.26 -12.88 -8.71
C LYS A 110 -14.16 -12.03 -9.61
N ILE A 111 -13.53 -11.37 -10.59
CA ILE A 111 -14.30 -10.77 -11.69
C ILE A 111 -14.90 -11.92 -12.46
N GLU A 112 -16.20 -12.01 -12.42
CA GLU A 112 -16.96 -12.97 -13.19
C GLU A 112 -17.45 -12.30 -14.47
N TYR A 113 -17.75 -13.12 -15.47
CA TYR A 113 -18.16 -12.64 -16.78
C TYR A 113 -19.41 -13.38 -17.24
N THR A 114 -20.30 -12.65 -17.92
CA THR A 114 -21.30 -13.30 -18.74
C THR A 114 -20.62 -13.99 -19.93
N ASN A 115 -21.29 -14.96 -20.56
CA ASN A 115 -20.82 -15.46 -21.84
C ASN A 115 -20.85 -14.32 -22.86
N PRO A 116 -19.73 -14.02 -23.55
CA PRO A 116 -19.74 -13.01 -24.59
C PRO A 116 -20.75 -13.33 -25.66
N TYR A 117 -21.53 -12.32 -26.05
CA TYR A 117 -22.55 -12.41 -27.09
C TYR A 117 -22.12 -11.59 -28.29
N TYR A 118 -22.20 -12.15 -29.50
CA TYR A 118 -21.96 -11.42 -30.73
C TYR A 118 -23.23 -10.62 -31.10
N TYR A 119 -23.11 -9.29 -31.06
CA TYR A 119 -24.22 -8.39 -31.38
C TYR A 119 -24.12 -7.99 -32.84
N GLU A 120 -24.96 -8.61 -33.67
CA GLU A 120 -24.90 -8.51 -35.12
C GLU A 120 -25.09 -7.06 -35.62
N ASP A 121 -26.03 -6.30 -35.04
CA ASP A 121 -26.30 -4.91 -35.43
C ASP A 121 -25.08 -4.01 -35.32
N LEU A 122 -24.16 -4.28 -34.38
CA LEU A 122 -22.94 -3.52 -34.17
C LEU A 122 -21.69 -4.23 -34.74
N GLY A 123 -21.79 -5.49 -35.14
CA GLY A 123 -20.66 -6.28 -35.61
C GLY A 123 -19.62 -6.49 -34.51
N GLN A 124 -20.01 -6.53 -33.23
CA GLN A 124 -19.10 -6.58 -32.08
C GLN A 124 -19.55 -7.61 -31.05
N TYR A 125 -18.60 -8.12 -30.31
CA TYR A 125 -18.87 -8.90 -29.10
C TYR A 125 -19.20 -7.96 -27.94
N VAL A 126 -20.16 -8.36 -27.11
CA VAL A 126 -20.53 -7.67 -25.88
C VAL A 126 -20.44 -8.61 -24.69
N CYS A 127 -19.98 -8.12 -23.57
CA CYS A 127 -19.82 -8.90 -22.34
C CYS A 127 -20.05 -8.00 -21.12
N VAL A 128 -20.61 -8.56 -20.05
CA VAL A 128 -20.66 -7.91 -18.73
C VAL A 128 -19.62 -8.59 -17.85
N ALA A 129 -18.76 -7.79 -17.24
CA ALA A 129 -17.97 -8.19 -16.09
C ALA A 129 -18.71 -7.77 -14.82
N PHE A 130 -18.66 -8.60 -13.77
CA PHE A 130 -19.30 -8.27 -12.49
C PHE A 130 -18.53 -8.82 -11.31
N ILE A 131 -18.69 -8.15 -10.15
CA ILE A 131 -18.13 -8.53 -8.85
C ILE A 131 -19.27 -8.58 -7.85
N ASN A 132 -19.37 -9.67 -7.09
CA ASN A 132 -20.25 -9.72 -5.93
C ASN A 132 -19.62 -8.91 -4.77
N ARG A 133 -20.30 -7.84 -4.34
CA ARG A 133 -19.84 -6.92 -3.28
C ARG A 133 -19.58 -7.64 -1.95
N ASN A 134 -20.40 -8.62 -1.60
CA ASN A 134 -20.26 -9.37 -0.35
C ASN A 134 -19.07 -10.33 -0.38
N GLU A 135 -18.88 -11.02 -1.49
CA GLU A 135 -17.74 -11.95 -1.64
C GLU A 135 -16.43 -11.20 -1.67
N ALA A 136 -16.34 -10.12 -2.45
CA ALA A 136 -15.16 -9.27 -2.51
C ALA A 136 -14.84 -8.62 -1.14
N PHE A 137 -15.86 -8.15 -0.40
CA PHE A 137 -15.67 -7.65 0.95
C PHE A 137 -15.16 -8.73 1.92
N ASN A 138 -15.72 -9.93 1.87
CA ASN A 138 -15.30 -11.03 2.76
C ASN A 138 -13.83 -11.41 2.55
N PHE A 139 -13.32 -11.21 1.34
CA PHE A 139 -11.93 -11.49 1.02
C PHE A 139 -10.95 -10.59 1.78
N VAL A 140 -11.28 -9.32 1.93
CA VAL A 140 -10.44 -8.34 2.64
C VAL A 140 -10.79 -8.19 4.12
N LYS A 141 -11.92 -8.76 4.55
CA LYS A 141 -12.46 -8.63 5.90
C LYS A 141 -11.44 -9.00 6.99
N GLN A 142 -10.65 -10.03 6.78
CA GLN A 142 -9.66 -10.48 7.78
C GLN A 142 -8.63 -9.38 8.10
N LYS A 143 -8.10 -8.71 7.09
CA LYS A 143 -7.17 -7.58 7.30
C LYS A 143 -7.82 -6.41 8.03
N LEU A 144 -9.09 -6.12 7.71
CA LEU A 144 -9.86 -5.08 8.40
C LEU A 144 -10.09 -5.43 9.88
N GLU A 145 -10.44 -6.68 10.19
CA GLU A 145 -10.68 -7.12 11.57
C GLU A 145 -9.37 -7.11 12.40
N ILE A 146 -8.23 -7.48 11.79
CA ILE A 146 -6.92 -7.38 12.44
C ILE A 146 -6.67 -5.92 12.85
N GLY A 147 -6.78 -4.98 11.92
CA GLY A 147 -6.59 -3.56 12.20
C GLY A 147 -7.56 -3.05 13.28
N LYS A 148 -8.83 -3.45 13.20
CA LYS A 148 -9.86 -3.05 14.16
C LYS A 148 -9.58 -3.53 15.60
N ILE A 149 -9.00 -4.72 15.75
CA ILE A 149 -8.77 -5.31 17.08
C ILE A 149 -7.38 -4.94 17.59
N GLU A 150 -6.35 -5.10 16.78
CA GLU A 150 -4.96 -5.01 17.23
C GLU A 150 -4.49 -3.57 17.39
N PHE A 151 -4.90 -2.65 16.49
CA PHE A 151 -4.46 -1.26 16.56
C PHE A 151 -4.92 -0.55 17.85
N PRO A 152 -6.22 -0.55 18.25
CA PRO A 152 -6.64 0.12 19.48
C PRO A 152 -5.95 -0.45 20.74
N LEU A 153 -5.71 -1.76 20.77
CA LEU A 153 -5.00 -2.40 21.88
C LEU A 153 -3.53 -1.97 21.94
N ALA A 154 -2.83 -1.97 20.79
CA ALA A 154 -1.44 -1.54 20.72
C ALA A 154 -1.30 -0.05 21.04
N TYR A 155 -2.20 0.80 20.52
CA TYR A 155 -2.23 2.22 20.78
C TYR A 155 -2.50 2.53 22.26
N SER A 156 -3.50 1.92 22.87
CA SER A 156 -3.80 2.06 24.30
C SER A 156 -2.63 1.65 25.18
N LYS A 157 -1.97 0.54 24.84
CA LYS A 157 -0.75 0.09 25.52
C LYS A 157 0.39 1.11 25.38
N ALA A 158 0.59 1.67 24.20
CA ALA A 158 1.60 2.70 23.97
C ALA A 158 1.32 3.94 24.83
N MET A 159 0.08 4.39 24.88
CA MET A 159 -0.34 5.55 25.68
C MET A 159 -0.19 5.36 27.20
N SER A 160 -0.27 4.13 27.69
CA SER A 160 -0.10 3.81 29.11
C SER A 160 1.34 3.81 29.62
N ASN A 161 2.36 3.91 28.73
CA ASN A 161 3.74 4.03 29.14
C ASN A 161 4.00 5.37 29.86
N GLU A 162 4.93 5.39 30.82
CA GLU A 162 5.35 6.63 31.48
C GLU A 162 6.41 7.40 30.67
N SER A 163 7.27 6.68 29.98
CA SER A 163 8.36 7.19 29.16
C SER A 163 7.87 7.77 27.84
N LEU A 164 8.34 8.95 27.44
CA LEU A 164 8.04 9.57 26.14
C LEU A 164 8.54 8.71 24.98
N LEU A 165 9.78 8.21 25.07
CA LEU A 165 10.35 7.37 24.02
C LEU A 165 9.58 6.06 23.87
N ASP A 166 9.17 5.43 24.97
CA ASP A 166 8.37 4.20 24.92
C ASP A 166 6.98 4.46 24.31
N LYS A 167 6.36 5.64 24.58
CA LYS A 167 5.13 6.07 23.92
C LYS A 167 5.34 6.25 22.41
N ILE A 168 6.38 6.98 22.00
CA ILE A 168 6.71 7.23 20.60
C ILE A 168 6.91 5.91 19.84
N ILE A 169 7.76 5.01 20.36
CA ILE A 169 8.03 3.71 19.78
C ILE A 169 6.76 2.86 19.73
N GLY A 170 5.98 2.85 20.80
CA GLY A 170 4.75 2.10 20.89
C GLY A 170 3.69 2.58 19.90
N ILE A 171 3.53 3.90 19.73
CA ILE A 171 2.60 4.50 18.76
C ILE A 171 3.01 4.16 17.34
N LYS A 172 4.30 4.26 16.99
CA LYS A 172 4.79 3.90 15.65
C LYS A 172 4.54 2.42 15.33
N LYS A 173 4.80 1.52 16.31
CA LYS A 173 4.46 0.09 16.15
C LYS A 173 2.96 -0.15 15.98
N ALA A 174 2.12 0.59 16.70
CA ALA A 174 0.69 0.52 16.51
C ALA A 174 0.30 1.01 15.10
N GLN A 175 0.92 2.10 14.64
CA GLN A 175 0.69 2.62 13.29
C GLN A 175 1.12 1.64 12.19
N ASP A 176 2.12 0.78 12.39
CA ASP A 176 2.49 -0.26 11.42
C ASP A 176 1.37 -1.29 11.19
N ILE A 177 0.53 -1.54 12.20
CA ILE A 177 -0.66 -2.40 12.07
C ILE A 177 -1.66 -1.77 11.09
N LEU A 178 -1.79 -0.44 11.09
CA LEU A 178 -2.69 0.27 10.19
C LEU A 178 -2.30 0.19 8.72
N LYS A 179 -1.04 -0.07 8.40
CA LYS A 179 -0.61 -0.22 6.98
C LYS A 179 -1.42 -1.32 6.30
N GLY A 180 -1.48 -2.51 6.89
CA GLY A 180 -2.26 -3.63 6.35
C GLY A 180 -3.77 -3.37 6.33
N PHE A 181 -4.28 -2.57 7.28
CA PHE A 181 -5.67 -2.16 7.30
C PHE A 181 -5.98 -1.21 6.13
N TYR A 182 -5.21 -0.13 5.96
CA TYR A 182 -5.46 0.86 4.92
C TYR A 182 -5.22 0.34 3.50
N GLU A 183 -4.31 -0.63 3.31
CA GLU A 183 -4.14 -1.31 2.02
C GLU A 183 -5.46 -1.84 1.44
N VAL A 184 -6.41 -2.22 2.29
CA VAL A 184 -7.68 -2.82 1.87
C VAL A 184 -8.91 -2.00 2.23
N TYR A 185 -8.79 -1.02 3.12
CA TYR A 185 -9.95 -0.27 3.65
C TYR A 185 -10.63 0.59 2.59
N ASP A 186 -9.87 1.33 1.79
CA ASP A 186 -10.43 2.17 0.73
C ASP A 186 -11.14 1.34 -0.33
N PHE A 187 -10.56 0.21 -0.69
CA PHE A 187 -11.20 -0.75 -1.57
C PHE A 187 -12.49 -1.34 -0.95
N ALA A 188 -12.42 -1.80 0.28
CA ALA A 188 -13.59 -2.37 0.99
C ALA A 188 -14.73 -1.34 1.06
N ARG A 189 -14.41 -0.06 1.30
CA ARG A 189 -15.36 1.05 1.33
C ARG A 189 -15.96 1.33 -0.04
N ALA A 190 -15.17 1.30 -1.11
CA ALA A 190 -15.65 1.45 -2.49
C ALA A 190 -16.59 0.30 -2.90
N ILE A 191 -16.31 -0.92 -2.42
CA ILE A 191 -17.14 -2.09 -2.71
C ILE A 191 -18.39 -2.16 -1.86
N ASN A 192 -18.26 -1.99 -0.53
CA ASN A 192 -19.39 -2.13 0.39
C ASN A 192 -19.32 -1.10 1.52
N PRO A 193 -19.74 0.15 1.27
CA PRO A 193 -19.66 1.24 2.24
C PRO A 193 -20.43 0.94 3.52
N GLU A 194 -21.59 0.27 3.42
CA GLU A 194 -22.41 -0.03 4.60
C GLU A 194 -21.69 -0.96 5.58
N LYS A 195 -20.99 -1.98 5.08
CA LYS A 195 -20.20 -2.87 5.94
C LYS A 195 -18.95 -2.20 6.49
N CYS A 196 -18.47 -1.13 5.85
CA CYS A 196 -17.29 -0.41 6.31
C CYS A 196 -17.56 0.57 7.45
N LYS A 197 -18.80 0.95 7.70
CA LYS A 197 -19.16 1.86 8.80
C LYS A 197 -18.64 1.43 10.17
N VAL A 198 -18.53 0.13 10.42
CA VAL A 198 -18.01 -0.42 11.69
C VAL A 198 -16.51 -0.21 11.90
N TYR A 199 -15.81 0.29 10.88
CA TYR A 199 -14.35 0.57 10.93
C TYR A 199 -14.04 2.07 10.97
N GLU A 200 -15.04 2.96 10.91
CA GLU A 200 -14.84 4.43 10.93
C GLU A 200 -14.17 4.90 12.23
N GLU A 201 -14.41 4.22 13.36
CA GLU A 201 -13.74 4.53 14.63
C GLU A 201 -12.21 4.39 14.54
N ILE A 202 -11.72 3.52 13.65
CA ILE A 202 -10.28 3.33 13.44
C ILE A 202 -9.65 4.57 12.82
N ASP A 203 -10.33 5.24 11.89
CA ASP A 203 -9.87 6.50 11.30
C ASP A 203 -9.71 7.59 12.36
N PHE A 204 -10.66 7.68 13.31
CA PHE A 204 -10.57 8.64 14.41
C PHE A 204 -9.35 8.36 15.30
N LEU A 205 -9.18 7.11 15.73
CA LEU A 205 -8.04 6.72 16.59
C LEU A 205 -6.70 6.84 15.85
N ALA A 206 -6.67 6.56 14.54
CA ALA A 206 -5.48 6.74 13.71
C ALA A 206 -5.06 8.21 13.67
N ASN A 207 -5.99 9.12 13.43
CA ASN A 207 -5.72 10.56 13.45
C ASN A 207 -5.25 11.04 14.83
N ASP A 208 -5.89 10.56 15.91
CA ASP A 208 -5.44 10.87 17.28
C ASP A 208 -4.01 10.39 17.50
N SER A 209 -3.66 9.18 17.03
CA SER A 209 -2.31 8.64 17.14
C SER A 209 -1.24 9.50 16.45
N ILE A 210 -1.56 10.11 15.31
CA ILE A 210 -0.66 11.02 14.59
C ILE A 210 -0.44 12.31 15.40
N ILE A 211 -1.52 12.89 15.90
CA ILE A 211 -1.46 14.10 16.72
C ILE A 211 -0.62 13.85 17.97
N LYS A 212 -0.90 12.75 18.69
CA LYS A 212 -0.16 12.37 19.90
C LYS A 212 1.30 12.06 19.64
N LEU A 213 1.61 11.41 18.52
CA LEU A 213 2.99 11.16 18.12
C LEU A 213 3.77 12.48 17.95
N ARG A 214 3.20 13.46 17.27
CA ARG A 214 3.81 14.78 17.07
C ARG A 214 3.99 15.52 18.40
N GLU A 215 2.95 15.52 19.27
CA GLU A 215 3.03 16.12 20.60
C GLU A 215 4.20 15.51 21.38
N PHE A 216 4.27 14.17 21.49
CA PHE A 216 5.34 13.53 22.24
C PHE A 216 6.72 13.74 21.62
N CYS A 217 6.84 13.74 20.29
CA CYS A 217 8.10 14.04 19.63
C CYS A 217 8.58 15.47 19.95
N SER A 218 7.69 16.46 20.00
CA SER A 218 8.03 17.84 20.34
C SER A 218 8.40 18.04 21.82
N ASP A 219 8.01 17.13 22.70
CA ASP A 219 8.37 17.12 24.12
C ASP A 219 9.72 16.44 24.39
N VAL A 220 10.30 15.75 23.41
CA VAL A 220 11.64 15.17 23.53
C VAL A 220 12.69 16.24 23.32
N LEU A 221 13.38 16.58 24.40
CA LEU A 221 14.55 17.47 24.42
C LEU A 221 15.80 16.60 24.47
N ILE A 222 16.46 16.40 23.32
CA ILE A 222 17.59 15.47 23.21
C ILE A 222 18.93 16.20 23.07
N LYS A 223 19.91 15.79 23.90
CA LYS A 223 21.31 16.16 23.79
C LYS A 223 22.10 15.04 23.15
N ILE A 224 22.99 15.32 22.23
CA ILE A 224 23.88 14.33 21.62
C ILE A 224 25.27 14.50 22.24
N GLU A 225 25.80 13.44 22.80
CA GLU A 225 27.13 13.37 23.42
C GLU A 225 28.00 12.32 22.73
N GLY A 226 29.16 12.73 22.27
CA GLY A 226 30.15 11.82 21.72
C GLY A 226 30.93 11.12 22.82
N VAL A 227 31.12 9.82 22.67
CA VAL A 227 31.91 8.97 23.56
C VAL A 227 33.13 8.45 22.80
N GLY A 228 34.32 8.45 23.43
CA GLY A 228 35.55 7.96 22.81
C GLY A 228 36.34 9.04 22.07
N ASP A 229 36.84 8.71 20.85
CA ASP A 229 37.68 9.62 20.07
C ASP A 229 36.90 10.81 19.51
N ALA A 230 37.10 12.00 20.10
CA ALA A 230 36.43 13.22 19.72
C ALA A 230 36.75 13.66 18.27
N ASN A 231 37.99 13.43 17.80
CA ASN A 231 38.40 13.79 16.44
C ASN A 231 37.71 12.91 15.41
N LEU A 232 37.63 11.62 15.65
CA LEU A 232 36.94 10.65 14.80
C LEU A 232 35.46 11.00 14.71
N LEU A 233 34.82 11.29 15.84
CA LEU A 233 33.40 11.66 15.89
C LEU A 233 33.11 12.96 15.15
N GLN A 234 33.97 13.99 15.32
CA GLN A 234 33.80 15.26 14.63
C GLN A 234 33.98 15.12 13.12
N GLN A 235 35.00 14.38 12.68
CA GLN A 235 35.30 14.16 11.26
C GLN A 235 34.28 13.26 10.57
N SER A 236 33.69 12.33 11.27
CA SER A 236 32.74 11.38 10.68
C SER A 236 31.43 11.98 10.25
N GLY A 237 31.03 13.15 10.77
CA GLY A 237 29.74 13.76 10.52
C GLY A 237 28.55 13.05 11.18
N VAL A 238 28.78 11.99 11.96
CA VAL A 238 27.76 11.15 12.61
C VAL A 238 26.87 11.96 13.54
N ILE A 239 27.47 12.86 14.38
CA ILE A 239 26.72 13.72 15.31
C ILE A 239 25.75 14.63 14.55
N THR A 240 26.24 15.27 13.47
CA THR A 240 25.42 16.16 12.64
C THR A 240 24.28 15.40 11.97
N GLU A 241 24.57 14.23 11.42
CA GLU A 241 23.55 13.42 10.77
C GLU A 241 22.51 12.93 11.78
N LEU A 242 22.92 12.48 12.96
CA LEU A 242 22.00 12.07 14.02
C LEU A 242 21.11 13.23 14.49
N ALA A 243 21.67 14.44 14.61
CA ALA A 243 20.90 15.64 14.93
C ALA A 243 19.83 15.93 13.87
N ASN A 244 20.18 15.81 12.58
CA ASN A 244 19.23 15.96 11.48
C ASN A 244 18.10 14.93 11.55
N GLN A 245 18.44 13.65 11.81
CA GLN A 245 17.45 12.59 11.90
C GLN A 245 16.51 12.77 13.10
N PHE A 246 17.01 13.21 14.25
CA PHE A 246 16.15 13.53 15.40
C PHE A 246 15.25 14.75 15.13
N ALA A 247 15.78 15.77 14.48
CA ALA A 247 14.97 16.94 14.07
C ALA A 247 13.87 16.55 13.07
N ASN A 248 14.16 15.65 12.13
CA ASN A 248 13.16 15.09 11.20
C ASN A 248 12.07 14.27 11.91
N LEU A 249 12.38 13.64 13.05
CA LEU A 249 11.39 13.00 13.92
C LEU A 249 10.54 14.02 14.69
N GLY A 250 10.91 15.29 14.70
CA GLY A 250 10.27 16.34 15.49
C GLY A 250 10.84 16.53 16.90
N PHE A 251 12.00 15.90 17.22
CA PHE A 251 12.67 16.10 18.50
C PHE A 251 13.37 17.47 18.52
N ILE A 252 13.42 18.09 19.69
CA ILE A 252 14.18 19.30 19.90
C ILE A 252 15.62 18.91 20.27
N VAL A 253 16.54 19.15 19.33
CA VAL A 253 17.97 18.85 19.50
C VAL A 253 18.72 20.09 19.99
N GLY A 254 19.48 19.97 21.06
CA GLY A 254 20.26 21.11 21.56
C GLY A 254 21.07 20.80 22.80
N ASN A 255 21.88 21.81 23.20
CA ASN A 255 22.71 21.77 24.40
C ASN A 255 22.08 22.55 25.57
N SER A 256 20.76 22.67 25.61
CA SER A 256 20.04 23.34 26.69
C SER A 256 20.29 22.63 28.01
N ALA A 257 20.29 23.37 29.11
CA ALA A 257 20.45 22.79 30.46
C ALA A 257 19.27 21.90 30.87
N LYS A 258 18.19 21.90 30.10
CA LYS A 258 16.98 21.13 30.35
C LYS A 258 16.80 20.12 29.20
N PHE A 259 17.40 18.96 29.30
CA PHE A 259 17.14 17.85 28.41
C PHE A 259 16.53 16.67 29.21
N ASN A 260 15.64 15.93 28.60
CA ASN A 260 15.06 14.70 29.15
C ASN A 260 15.65 13.44 28.50
N CYS A 261 16.34 13.61 27.35
CA CYS A 261 17.01 12.52 26.65
C CYS A 261 18.46 12.86 26.33
N ILE A 262 19.34 11.83 26.38
CA ILE A 262 20.72 11.92 25.95
C ILE A 262 20.97 10.81 24.94
N ALA A 263 21.49 11.15 23.77
CA ALA A 263 22.02 10.21 22.80
C ALA A 263 23.55 10.12 22.95
N LEU A 264 24.03 9.00 23.45
CA LEU A 264 25.46 8.67 23.57
C LEU A 264 25.91 8.00 22.26
N VAL A 265 26.90 8.57 21.59
CA VAL A 265 27.37 8.10 20.29
C VAL A 265 28.84 7.74 20.35
N GLU A 266 29.17 6.52 19.96
CA GLU A 266 30.55 6.05 19.85
C GLU A 266 30.81 5.51 18.44
N VAL A 267 31.89 5.91 17.83
CA VAL A 267 32.40 5.35 16.57
C VAL A 267 33.76 4.70 16.85
N LYS A 268 33.89 3.43 16.42
CA LYS A 268 35.17 2.73 16.43
C LYS A 268 35.60 2.46 15.00
N SER A 269 36.76 2.97 14.62
CA SER A 269 37.34 2.76 13.29
C SER A 269 38.85 2.70 13.43
N PHE A 270 39.40 1.55 13.13
CA PHE A 270 40.84 1.36 13.12
C PHE A 270 41.31 1.07 11.71
N ILE A 271 42.11 1.97 11.13
CA ILE A 271 42.64 1.82 9.77
C ILE A 271 43.94 1.01 9.83
N LYS A 272 43.91 -0.15 9.14
CA LYS A 272 45.05 -1.03 8.98
C LYS A 272 45.66 -0.84 7.60
N LYS A 273 46.98 -0.60 7.55
CA LYS A 273 47.73 -0.64 6.31
C LYS A 273 48.10 -2.07 5.93
N THR A 274 47.76 -2.46 4.73
CA THR A 274 48.19 -3.72 4.11
C THR A 274 49.24 -3.43 3.04
N PRO A 275 49.91 -4.43 2.42
CA PRO A 275 50.92 -4.17 1.38
C PRO A 275 50.42 -3.39 0.17
N SER A 276 49.11 -3.47 -0.11
CA SER A 276 48.52 -2.86 -1.33
C SER A 276 47.40 -1.85 -1.05
N THR A 277 46.83 -1.83 0.17
CA THR A 277 45.67 -1.02 0.49
C THR A 277 45.66 -0.61 1.97
N TYR A 278 44.84 0.39 2.27
CA TYR A 278 44.37 0.70 3.62
C TYR A 278 42.97 0.13 3.80
N GLU A 279 42.64 -0.41 4.98
CA GLU A 279 41.35 -1.04 5.23
C GLU A 279 40.87 -0.82 6.67
N THR A 280 39.55 -0.77 6.87
CA THR A 280 38.91 -0.68 8.18
C THR A 280 37.59 -1.43 8.21
N TYR A 281 37.11 -1.71 9.42
CA TYR A 281 35.78 -2.26 9.76
C TYR A 281 35.13 -1.33 10.77
N PRO A 282 34.45 -0.26 10.33
CA PRO A 282 33.88 0.70 11.26
C PRO A 282 32.73 0.09 12.06
N GLU A 283 32.61 0.52 13.31
CA GLU A 283 31.52 0.13 14.20
C GLU A 283 30.86 1.41 14.73
N LEU A 284 29.52 1.43 14.71
CA LEU A 284 28.68 2.53 15.22
C LEU A 284 27.88 2.03 16.41
N TYR A 285 27.90 2.79 17.51
CA TYR A 285 27.12 2.55 18.71
C TYR A 285 26.34 3.80 19.05
N ILE A 286 25.04 3.66 19.27
CA ILE A 286 24.16 4.74 19.69
C ILE A 286 23.29 4.24 20.83
N LYS A 287 23.31 4.96 21.96
CA LYS A 287 22.43 4.67 23.10
C LYS A 287 21.60 5.89 23.40
N ILE A 288 20.29 5.72 23.54
CA ILE A 288 19.43 6.81 23.98
C ILE A 288 18.94 6.50 25.39
N VAL A 289 19.22 7.45 26.27
CA VAL A 289 18.89 7.40 27.69
C VAL A 289 17.86 8.46 27.98
N GLU A 290 16.71 8.09 28.53
CA GLU A 290 15.67 9.01 29.00
C GLU A 290 15.64 8.99 30.54
N ASN A 291 15.78 10.16 31.14
CA ASN A 291 15.78 10.34 32.61
C ASN A 291 16.72 9.34 33.35
N GLY A 292 17.88 9.05 32.76
CA GLY A 292 18.87 8.12 33.33
C GLY A 292 18.63 6.63 33.02
N ILE A 293 17.57 6.28 32.29
CA ILE A 293 17.25 4.91 31.91
C ILE A 293 17.51 4.71 30.42
N GLU A 294 18.32 3.69 30.06
CA GLU A 294 18.56 3.31 28.67
C GLU A 294 17.26 2.80 28.03
N LYS A 295 16.83 3.43 26.92
CA LYS A 295 15.63 3.10 26.18
C LYS A 295 15.92 2.47 24.83
N ILE A 296 16.97 2.93 24.17
CA ILE A 296 17.38 2.46 22.85
C ILE A 296 18.86 2.14 22.89
N SER A 297 19.21 0.98 22.35
CA SER A 297 20.59 0.56 22.13
C SER A 297 20.74 0.06 20.69
N TYR A 298 21.51 0.78 19.90
CA TYR A 298 21.80 0.45 18.51
C TYR A 298 23.28 0.17 18.36
N SER A 299 23.63 -0.92 17.71
CA SER A 299 25.01 -1.23 17.37
C SER A 299 25.09 -1.85 15.99
N LYS A 300 26.01 -1.35 15.19
CA LYS A 300 26.22 -1.83 13.83
C LYS A 300 27.71 -1.93 13.50
N LYS A 301 28.12 -3.10 13.07
CA LYS A 301 29.42 -3.32 12.46
C LYS A 301 29.24 -3.23 10.93
N LEU A 302 29.91 -2.26 10.32
CA LEU A 302 29.83 -2.05 8.88
C LEU A 302 30.75 -3.03 8.14
N THR A 303 30.47 -3.23 6.87
CA THR A 303 31.30 -4.04 5.99
C THR A 303 32.69 -3.44 5.82
N LYS A 304 33.66 -4.26 5.41
CA LYS A 304 35.02 -3.83 5.09
C LYS A 304 35.03 -2.63 4.15
N ILE A 305 35.75 -1.60 4.53
CA ILE A 305 36.02 -0.42 3.69
C ILE A 305 37.50 -0.39 3.38
N ALA A 306 37.85 -0.24 2.11
CA ALA A 306 39.25 -0.23 1.64
C ALA A 306 39.49 0.91 0.63
N GLY A 307 40.75 1.34 0.54
CA GLY A 307 41.23 2.37 -0.40
C GLY A 307 42.72 2.25 -0.64
N PHE A 308 43.23 2.96 -1.65
CA PHE A 308 44.65 2.99 -1.95
C PHE A 308 45.44 3.91 -1.01
N ASP A 309 44.78 4.86 -0.36
CA ASP A 309 45.34 5.76 0.62
C ASP A 309 44.40 5.88 1.84
N GLU A 310 44.94 6.39 2.92
CA GLU A 310 44.22 6.51 4.19
C GLU A 310 43.09 7.53 4.11
N GLU A 311 43.28 8.65 3.41
CA GLU A 311 42.27 9.70 3.26
C GLU A 311 41.02 9.19 2.53
N THR A 312 41.20 8.38 1.49
CA THR A 312 40.10 7.71 0.78
C THR A 312 39.33 6.79 1.72
N VAL A 313 40.02 6.03 2.57
CA VAL A 313 39.36 5.14 3.54
C VAL A 313 38.56 5.94 4.58
N VAL A 314 39.14 7.02 5.14
CA VAL A 314 38.43 7.92 6.06
C VAL A 314 37.17 8.47 5.42
N ARG A 315 37.26 9.05 4.22
CA ARG A 315 36.11 9.61 3.52
C ARG A 315 35.00 8.57 3.27
N ARG A 316 35.35 7.37 2.80
CA ARG A 316 34.38 6.29 2.56
C ARG A 316 33.75 5.81 3.87
N THR A 317 34.51 5.76 4.96
CA THR A 317 34.03 5.42 6.29
C THR A 317 32.99 6.42 6.78
N ASN A 318 33.26 7.72 6.64
CA ASN A 318 32.34 8.77 7.03
C ASN A 318 31.01 8.69 6.25
N ILE A 319 31.08 8.47 4.93
CA ILE A 319 29.90 8.29 4.09
C ILE A 319 29.11 7.04 4.54
N ALA A 320 29.78 5.92 4.80
CA ALA A 320 29.11 4.70 5.22
C ALA A 320 28.42 4.82 6.58
N LEU A 321 29.07 5.48 7.57
CA LEU A 321 28.50 5.73 8.89
C LEU A 321 27.29 6.65 8.82
N THR A 322 27.36 7.76 8.07
CA THR A 322 26.24 8.69 7.91
C THR A 322 25.07 8.04 7.14
N ASN A 323 25.35 7.22 6.12
CA ASN A 323 24.34 6.47 5.42
C ASN A 323 23.64 5.44 6.33
N GLU A 324 24.38 4.76 7.21
CA GLU A 324 23.80 3.83 8.18
C GLU A 324 22.78 4.51 9.10
N ILE A 325 23.09 5.74 9.55
CA ILE A 325 22.14 6.52 10.34
C ILE A 325 20.91 6.91 9.53
N LYS A 326 21.08 7.32 8.27
CA LYS A 326 19.98 7.73 7.39
C LYS A 326 19.02 6.58 7.04
N THR A 327 19.57 5.39 6.79
CA THR A 327 18.79 4.29 6.20
C THR A 327 18.33 3.27 7.22
N SER A 328 19.09 3.01 8.28
CA SER A 328 18.83 1.88 9.18
C SER A 328 18.50 2.31 10.61
N PHE A 329 19.20 3.29 11.18
CA PHE A 329 19.03 3.63 12.58
C PHE A 329 17.59 3.95 12.98
N LEU A 330 16.91 4.83 12.22
CA LEU A 330 15.53 5.21 12.55
C LEU A 330 14.55 4.06 12.36
N SER A 331 14.69 3.30 11.28
CA SER A 331 13.80 2.16 11.00
C SER A 331 13.94 1.03 12.00
N ASP A 332 15.15 0.85 12.56
CA ASP A 332 15.43 -0.22 13.50
C ASP A 332 15.08 0.15 14.96
N CYS A 333 15.06 1.46 15.27
CA CYS A 333 14.88 1.94 16.66
C CYS A 333 13.51 2.57 16.91
N PHE A 334 12.88 3.11 15.90
CA PHE A 334 11.60 3.83 15.97
C PHE A 334 10.60 3.33 14.93
#